data_a205d6ceca4516f3b70d421c918c571b
#
_entry.id   a205d6ceca4516f3b70d421c918c571b
#
_cell.length_a   1.000
_cell.length_b   1.000
_cell.length_c   1.000
_cell.angle_alpha   90.00
_cell.angle_beta   90.00
_cell.angle_gamma   90.00
#
_symmetry.space_group_name_H-M   'P 1'
#
loop_
_entity.id
_entity.type
_entity.pdbx_description
1 polymer ?
#
loop_
_entity_poly.entity_id
_entity_poly.type
_entity_poly.pdbx_seq_one_letter_code
_entity_poly.pdbx_strand_id
1 'polypeptide(L)'
;MEIKEIKAKSILTKSMLPDADYVINPYIGCRFGCVYCYASFMSKYVGKEIKDWGDFVYVKINAPKLLEKEIKKIRDKNVSILFSSVTDPYQGLEAKYKLTRGCIQVLTDNNFQGRVGILTKSHMVIRDIDLFKQIKNIEVGLTITSTEDQISRFFERNA
;
A
#
# COMPACT_ATOMS: atom_id res chain seq x y z
N MET A 1 -12.64 -9.79 -12.49
CA MET A 1 -11.75 -8.75 -11.88
C MET A 1 -11.01 -8.01 -12.97
N GLU A 2 -11.10 -6.69 -13.00
CA GLU A 2 -10.38 -5.81 -13.93
C GLU A 2 -9.00 -5.44 -13.36
N ILE A 3 -7.95 -5.63 -14.14
CA ILE A 3 -6.59 -5.17 -13.81
C ILE A 3 -6.15 -4.21 -14.90
N LYS A 4 -5.78 -2.97 -14.51
CA LYS A 4 -5.35 -1.94 -15.44
C LYS A 4 -4.03 -1.33 -15.00
N GLU A 5 -3.04 -1.36 -15.87
CA GLU A 5 -1.78 -0.65 -15.65
C GLU A 5 -1.96 0.84 -15.97
N ILE A 6 -1.53 1.69 -15.06
CA ILE A 6 -1.60 3.15 -15.22
C ILE A 6 -0.26 3.80 -14.85
N LYS A 7 -0.03 4.98 -15.39
CA LYS A 7 1.06 5.85 -14.96
C LYS A 7 0.49 6.95 -14.06
N ALA A 8 0.92 6.95 -12.81
CA ALA A 8 0.57 8.01 -11.87
C ALA A 8 1.40 9.28 -12.13
N LYS A 9 0.88 10.43 -11.68
CA LYS A 9 1.60 11.72 -11.72
C LYS A 9 2.45 11.94 -10.45
N SER A 10 2.00 11.40 -9.32
CA SER A 10 2.68 11.44 -8.01
C SER A 10 2.36 10.16 -7.25
N ILE A 11 3.23 9.80 -6.30
CA ILE A 11 3.05 8.63 -5.44
C ILE A 11 3.15 8.98 -3.97
N LEU A 12 3.97 9.96 -3.61
CA LEU A 12 4.13 10.43 -2.25
C LEU A 12 3.12 11.55 -1.99
N THR A 13 2.03 11.23 -1.33
CA THR A 13 0.90 12.14 -1.09
C THR A 13 0.91 12.59 0.36
N LYS A 14 0.76 13.90 0.63
CA LYS A 14 0.58 14.40 1.99
C LYS A 14 -0.62 13.73 2.65
N SER A 15 -0.44 13.31 3.89
CA SER A 15 -1.46 12.64 4.67
C SER A 15 -2.22 13.63 5.56
N MET A 16 -3.47 13.30 5.85
CA MET A 16 -4.27 13.93 6.91
C MET A 16 -4.46 12.96 8.09
N LEU A 17 -3.80 11.80 8.06
CA LEU A 17 -3.82 10.85 9.17
C LEU A 17 -2.92 11.36 10.30
N PRO A 18 -3.30 11.17 11.58
CA PRO A 18 -2.55 11.71 12.71
C PRO A 18 -1.13 11.15 12.83
N ASP A 19 -0.91 9.91 12.35
CA ASP A 19 0.36 9.20 12.55
C ASP A 19 1.23 9.12 11.29
N ALA A 20 0.87 9.83 10.21
CA ALA A 20 1.62 9.81 8.98
C ALA A 20 1.63 11.17 8.28
N ASP A 21 2.82 11.68 7.95
CA ASP A 21 2.99 12.90 7.16
C ASP A 21 2.71 12.66 5.69
N TYR A 22 3.05 11.47 5.20
CA TYR A 22 2.86 11.05 3.81
C TYR A 22 2.29 9.64 3.72
N VAL A 23 1.60 9.37 2.61
CA VAL A 23 1.14 8.03 2.25
C VAL A 23 1.64 7.64 0.86
N ILE A 24 1.94 6.35 0.68
CA ILE A 24 2.28 5.74 -0.60
C ILE A 24 1.23 4.68 -0.91
N ASN A 25 0.46 4.89 -1.98
CA ASN A 25 -0.55 3.94 -2.45
C ASN A 25 -0.19 3.46 -3.87
N PRO A 26 0.54 2.34 -4.02
CA PRO A 26 0.97 1.82 -5.33
C PRO A 26 -0.18 1.33 -6.21
N TYR A 27 -1.34 1.12 -5.61
CA TYR A 27 -2.54 0.61 -6.27
C TYR A 27 -3.74 1.52 -6.02
N ILE A 28 -4.76 1.46 -6.88
CA ILE A 28 -6.12 1.95 -6.64
C ILE A 28 -7.03 0.73 -6.70
N GLY A 29 -7.82 0.51 -5.66
CA GLY A 29 -8.55 -0.74 -5.46
C GLY A 29 -7.73 -1.75 -4.67
N CYS A 30 -8.41 -2.77 -4.14
CA CYS A 30 -7.78 -3.79 -3.31
C CYS A 30 -8.45 -5.15 -3.58
N ARG A 31 -7.66 -6.15 -3.96
CA ARG A 31 -8.17 -7.47 -4.29
C ARG A 31 -8.85 -8.18 -3.11
N PHE A 32 -8.50 -7.84 -1.88
CA PHE A 32 -9.11 -8.47 -0.71
C PHE A 32 -10.62 -8.24 -0.65
N GLY A 33 -11.12 -7.11 -1.15
CA GLY A 33 -12.55 -6.87 -1.29
C GLY A 33 -13.32 -6.97 0.02
N CYS A 34 -12.72 -6.56 1.14
CA CYS A 34 -13.35 -6.63 2.46
C CYS A 34 -14.66 -5.85 2.45
N VAL A 35 -15.74 -6.47 2.94
CA VAL A 35 -17.09 -5.90 2.88
C VAL A 35 -17.26 -4.65 3.76
N TYR A 36 -16.41 -4.48 4.77
CA TYR A 36 -16.40 -3.33 5.69
C TYR A 36 -15.39 -2.25 5.29
N CYS A 37 -14.71 -2.39 4.15
CA CYS A 37 -13.59 -1.52 3.81
C CYS A 37 -14.02 -0.09 3.55
N TYR A 38 -13.58 0.85 4.40
CA TYR A 38 -13.85 2.27 4.18
C TYR A 38 -13.27 2.79 2.87
N ALA A 39 -12.17 2.20 2.40
CA ALA A 39 -11.48 2.62 1.17
C ALA A 39 -12.28 2.32 -0.11
N SER A 40 -13.44 1.65 -0.01
CA SER A 40 -14.32 1.39 -1.16
C SER A 40 -14.76 2.68 -1.89
N PHE A 41 -14.74 3.85 -1.22
CA PHE A 41 -15.00 5.13 -1.86
C PHE A 41 -14.02 5.46 -2.99
N MET A 42 -12.84 4.84 -3.01
CA MET A 42 -11.83 5.00 -4.06
C MET A 42 -12.33 4.54 -5.45
N SER A 43 -13.35 3.70 -5.48
CA SER A 43 -14.04 3.28 -6.72
C SER A 43 -14.44 4.48 -7.57
N LYS A 44 -14.93 5.56 -6.94
CA LYS A 44 -15.40 6.79 -7.63
C LYS A 44 -14.29 7.46 -8.47
N TYR A 45 -13.03 7.39 -8.02
CA TYR A 45 -11.91 8.03 -8.72
C TYR A 45 -11.50 7.32 -10.02
N VAL A 46 -12.03 6.13 -10.25
CA VAL A 46 -11.77 5.33 -11.44
C VAL A 46 -13.03 4.98 -12.22
N GLY A 47 -14.15 5.71 -11.95
CA GLY A 47 -15.42 5.53 -12.65
C GLY A 47 -16.12 4.21 -12.30
N LYS A 48 -15.90 3.68 -11.10
CA LYS A 48 -16.54 2.48 -10.58
C LYS A 48 -17.51 2.79 -9.46
N GLU A 49 -18.40 1.86 -9.16
CA GLU A 49 -19.30 1.94 -8.02
C GLU A 49 -18.68 1.29 -6.77
N ILE A 50 -19.19 1.61 -5.58
CA ILE A 50 -18.72 1.01 -4.32
C ILE A 50 -18.90 -0.50 -4.32
N LYS A 51 -19.95 -1.02 -4.95
CA LYS A 51 -20.21 -2.47 -5.08
C LYS A 51 -19.14 -3.23 -5.87
N ASP A 52 -18.39 -2.51 -6.72
CA ASP A 52 -17.30 -3.10 -7.54
C ASP A 52 -16.00 -3.27 -6.73
N TRP A 53 -16.00 -2.86 -5.43
CA TRP A 53 -14.83 -2.99 -4.57
C TRP A 53 -14.40 -4.45 -4.41
N GLY A 54 -13.15 -4.74 -4.75
CA GLY A 54 -12.61 -6.10 -4.81
C GLY A 54 -12.50 -6.66 -6.22
N ASP A 55 -13.24 -6.10 -7.19
CA ASP A 55 -13.31 -6.58 -8.57
C ASP A 55 -12.46 -5.77 -9.55
N PHE A 56 -11.73 -4.78 -9.07
CA PHE A 56 -10.78 -4.01 -9.87
C PHE A 56 -9.52 -3.64 -9.10
N VAL A 57 -8.41 -3.54 -9.81
CA VAL A 57 -7.15 -2.94 -9.30
C VAL A 57 -6.44 -2.20 -10.43
N TYR A 58 -6.15 -0.92 -10.21
CA TYR A 58 -5.33 -0.12 -11.10
C TYR A 58 -3.92 -0.02 -10.53
N VAL A 59 -2.95 -0.48 -11.31
CA VAL A 59 -1.57 -0.70 -10.92
C VAL A 59 -0.72 0.48 -11.38
N LYS A 60 -0.16 1.26 -10.47
CA LYS A 60 0.69 2.42 -10.77
C LYS A 60 2.11 1.96 -11.12
N ILE A 61 2.31 1.45 -12.33
CA ILE A 61 3.54 0.79 -12.75
C ILE A 61 4.81 1.63 -12.61
N ASN A 62 4.69 2.93 -12.51
CA ASN A 62 5.80 3.86 -12.34
C ASN A 62 6.03 4.30 -10.89
N ALA A 63 5.37 3.68 -9.90
CA ALA A 63 5.41 4.10 -8.51
C ALA A 63 6.84 4.21 -7.92
N PRO A 64 7.74 3.22 -8.05
CA PRO A 64 9.10 3.34 -7.52
C PRO A 64 9.90 4.48 -8.17
N LYS A 65 9.78 4.65 -9.48
CA LYS A 65 10.47 5.72 -10.22
C LYS A 65 9.98 7.12 -9.83
N LEU A 66 8.69 7.27 -9.51
CA LEU A 66 8.15 8.51 -8.99
C LEU A 66 8.66 8.78 -7.58
N LEU A 67 8.62 7.76 -6.71
CA LEU A 67 9.09 7.88 -5.34
C LEU A 67 10.56 8.31 -5.29
N GLU A 68 11.41 7.75 -6.13
CA GLU A 68 12.83 8.14 -6.20
C GLU A 68 13.02 9.65 -6.47
N LYS A 69 12.16 10.23 -7.30
CA LYS A 69 12.21 11.67 -7.59
C LYS A 69 11.61 12.53 -6.47
N GLU A 70 10.54 12.02 -5.85
CA GLU A 70 9.75 12.78 -4.87
C GLU A 70 10.42 12.76 -3.49
N ILE A 71 11.01 11.64 -3.07
CA ILE A 71 11.68 11.51 -1.76
C ILE A 71 12.88 12.47 -1.64
N LYS A 72 13.57 12.73 -2.74
CA LYS A 72 14.70 13.68 -2.78
C LYS A 72 14.29 15.13 -2.54
N LYS A 73 13.00 15.46 -2.73
CA LYS A 73 12.46 16.81 -2.53
C LYS A 73 12.03 17.07 -1.08
N ILE A 74 11.91 16.03 -0.27
CA ILE A 74 11.55 16.16 1.14
C ILE A 74 12.74 16.77 1.89
N ARG A 75 12.52 17.95 2.47
CA ARG A 75 13.54 18.68 3.25
C ARG A 75 13.70 18.10 4.65
N ASP A 76 12.58 17.84 5.33
CA ASP A 76 12.59 17.23 6.65
C ASP A 76 12.81 15.72 6.52
N LYS A 77 13.87 15.22 7.13
CA LYS A 77 14.23 13.80 7.08
C LYS A 77 13.55 12.96 8.17
N ASN A 78 12.84 13.60 9.10
CA ASN A 78 12.14 12.92 10.20
C ASN A 78 10.66 12.67 9.92
N VAL A 79 10.21 12.83 8.67
CA VAL A 79 8.82 12.57 8.29
C VAL A 79 8.45 11.10 8.41
N SER A 80 7.17 10.85 8.64
CA SER A 80 6.58 9.52 8.66
C SER A 80 5.88 9.20 7.34
N ILE A 81 6.10 7.99 6.84
CA ILE A 81 5.49 7.47 5.62
C ILE A 81 4.69 6.21 5.93
N LEU A 82 3.40 6.22 5.62
CA LEU A 82 2.55 5.03 5.72
C LEU A 82 2.36 4.41 4.34
N PHE A 83 2.65 3.11 4.24
CA PHE A 83 2.29 2.35 3.04
C PHE A 83 0.82 1.94 3.10
N SER A 84 0.09 2.43 2.11
CA SER A 84 -1.28 2.08 1.76
C SER A 84 -2.34 2.42 2.81
N SER A 85 -2.81 3.66 2.74
CA SER A 85 -3.99 4.10 3.51
C SER A 85 -5.32 3.69 2.89
N VAL A 86 -5.38 3.43 1.56
CA VAL A 86 -6.63 3.15 0.82
C VAL A 86 -6.55 1.91 -0.08
N THR A 87 -5.61 1.03 0.19
CA THR A 87 -5.43 -0.27 -0.45
C THR A 87 -4.63 -1.15 0.50
N ASP A 88 -4.38 -2.41 0.17
CA ASP A 88 -3.39 -3.21 0.90
C ASP A 88 -2.08 -3.26 0.10
N PRO A 89 -0.92 -2.94 0.72
CA PRO A 89 0.35 -2.87 0.02
C PRO A 89 0.85 -4.25 -0.43
N TYR A 90 0.35 -5.33 0.15
CA TYR A 90 0.72 -6.71 -0.17
C TYR A 90 -0.46 -7.54 -0.71
N GLN A 91 -1.47 -6.87 -1.29
CA GLN A 91 -2.54 -7.57 -1.98
C GLN A 91 -1.99 -8.50 -3.09
N GLY A 92 -2.74 -9.50 -3.51
CA GLY A 92 -2.26 -10.57 -4.39
C GLY A 92 -1.50 -10.13 -5.65
N LEU A 93 -1.77 -8.94 -6.21
CA LEU A 93 -1.04 -8.40 -7.37
C LEU A 93 0.41 -8.00 -7.06
N GLU A 94 0.72 -7.74 -5.80
CA GLU A 94 2.08 -7.42 -5.36
C GLU A 94 3.06 -8.58 -5.59
N ALA A 95 2.58 -9.83 -5.65
CA ALA A 95 3.39 -10.99 -6.04
C ALA A 95 4.01 -10.81 -7.45
N LYS A 96 3.23 -10.25 -8.37
CA LYS A 96 3.64 -10.02 -9.77
C LYS A 96 4.37 -8.68 -9.94
N TYR A 97 3.74 -7.60 -9.48
CA TYR A 97 4.19 -6.25 -9.80
C TYR A 97 5.30 -5.72 -8.90
N LYS A 98 5.40 -6.21 -7.68
CA LYS A 98 6.46 -5.86 -6.70
C LYS A 98 6.65 -4.35 -6.50
N LEU A 99 5.55 -3.57 -6.58
CA LEU A 99 5.62 -2.12 -6.50
C LEU A 99 5.89 -1.63 -5.07
N THR A 100 5.28 -2.27 -4.08
CA THR A 100 5.56 -1.99 -2.66
C THR A 100 7.02 -2.29 -2.36
N ARG A 101 7.50 -3.48 -2.74
CA ARG A 101 8.92 -3.84 -2.62
C ARG A 101 9.83 -2.82 -3.31
N GLY A 102 9.50 -2.41 -4.54
CA GLY A 102 10.26 -1.41 -5.29
C GLY A 102 10.28 -0.04 -4.60
N CYS A 103 9.18 0.38 -4.00
CA CYS A 103 9.13 1.62 -3.22
C CYS A 103 9.95 1.53 -1.94
N ILE A 104 9.92 0.40 -1.23
CA ILE A 104 10.75 0.17 -0.04
C ILE A 104 12.23 0.18 -0.41
N GLN A 105 12.61 -0.46 -1.53
CA GLN A 105 13.99 -0.43 -2.05
C GLN A 105 14.44 1.01 -2.30
N VAL A 106 13.59 1.85 -2.89
CA VAL A 106 13.92 3.30 -3.09
C VAL A 106 14.18 4.00 -1.75
N LEU A 107 13.40 3.72 -0.71
CA LEU A 107 13.65 4.31 0.62
C LEU A 107 14.99 3.84 1.19
N THR A 108 15.31 2.56 1.03
CA THR A 108 16.60 1.98 1.45
C THR A 108 17.77 2.62 0.70
N ASP A 109 17.71 2.68 -0.63
CA ASP A 109 18.77 3.22 -1.49
C ASP A 109 19.03 4.71 -1.23
N ASN A 110 18.00 5.46 -0.80
CA ASN A 110 18.12 6.86 -0.43
C ASN A 110 18.41 7.07 1.07
N ASN A 111 18.73 6.00 1.82
CA ASN A 111 19.04 6.05 3.25
C ASN A 111 18.00 6.86 4.04
N PHE A 112 16.72 6.54 3.85
CA PHE A 112 15.61 7.24 4.48
C PHE A 112 15.67 7.06 6.01
N GLN A 113 15.67 8.15 6.76
CA GLN A 113 15.85 8.16 8.22
C GLN A 113 14.53 8.32 8.99
N GLY A 114 13.45 8.70 8.31
CA GLY A 114 12.14 8.87 8.91
C GLY A 114 11.48 7.54 9.29
N ARG A 115 10.25 7.62 9.80
CA ARG A 115 9.48 6.44 10.19
C ARG A 115 8.73 5.87 8.97
N VAL A 116 8.75 4.55 8.83
CA VAL A 116 7.97 3.82 7.82
C VAL A 116 6.97 2.91 8.50
N GLY A 117 5.70 3.08 8.21
CA GLY A 117 4.62 2.20 8.67
C GLY A 117 4.09 1.35 7.51
N ILE A 118 3.87 0.08 7.78
CA ILE A 118 3.23 -0.86 6.85
C ILE A 118 2.15 -1.61 7.62
N LEU A 119 0.92 -1.59 7.10
CA LEU A 119 -0.18 -2.38 7.64
C LEU A 119 -0.76 -3.23 6.52
N THR A 120 -0.84 -4.54 6.73
CA THR A 120 -1.33 -5.48 5.72
C THR A 120 -2.09 -6.66 6.33
N LYS A 121 -2.90 -7.33 5.52
CA LYS A 121 -3.52 -8.63 5.84
C LYS A 121 -2.73 -9.81 5.28
N SER A 122 -1.71 -9.53 4.46
CA SER A 122 -1.02 -10.56 3.69
C SER A 122 0.25 -11.05 4.36
N HIS A 123 0.38 -12.36 4.49
CA HIS A 123 1.64 -13.01 4.86
C HIS A 123 2.78 -12.78 3.85
N MET A 124 2.45 -12.30 2.64
CA MET A 124 3.46 -11.98 1.61
C MET A 124 4.46 -10.90 2.07
N VAL A 125 4.12 -10.12 3.08
CA VAL A 125 5.01 -9.11 3.68
C VAL A 125 6.34 -9.72 4.15
N ILE A 126 6.36 -11.00 4.52
CA ILE A 126 7.56 -11.74 4.94
C ILE A 126 8.63 -11.76 3.83
N ARG A 127 8.21 -11.73 2.55
CA ARG A 127 9.11 -11.69 1.39
C ARG A 127 10.13 -10.55 1.47
N ASP A 128 9.77 -9.42 2.09
CA ASP A 128 10.54 -8.19 2.03
C ASP A 128 11.30 -7.86 3.34
N ILE A 129 11.41 -8.85 4.24
CA ILE A 129 12.16 -8.72 5.50
C ILE A 129 13.63 -8.31 5.27
N ASP A 130 14.21 -8.73 4.16
CA ASP A 130 15.58 -8.35 3.77
C ASP A 130 15.74 -6.83 3.61
N LEU A 131 14.71 -6.14 3.10
CA LEU A 131 14.67 -4.69 2.97
C LEU A 131 14.32 -4.01 4.30
N PHE A 132 13.38 -4.58 5.06
CA PHE A 132 12.97 -4.00 6.34
C PHE A 132 14.15 -3.88 7.31
N LYS A 133 15.04 -4.86 7.34
CA LYS A 133 16.24 -4.84 8.18
C LYS A 133 17.22 -3.71 7.85
N GLN A 134 17.07 -3.07 6.69
CA GLN A 134 17.92 -1.98 6.24
C GLN A 134 17.32 -0.60 6.55
N ILE A 135 16.06 -0.54 6.97
CA ILE A 135 15.39 0.71 7.36
C ILE A 135 15.40 0.82 8.89
N LYS A 136 15.98 1.88 9.40
CA LYS A 136 16.20 2.06 10.85
C LYS A 136 14.91 2.11 11.66
N ASN A 137 13.88 2.80 11.14
CA ASN A 137 12.63 3.06 11.84
C ASN A 137 11.47 2.52 11.01
N ILE A 138 11.29 1.21 10.96
CA ILE A 138 10.18 0.57 10.27
C ILE A 138 9.30 -0.21 11.25
N GLU A 139 8.00 -0.09 11.07
CA GLU A 139 6.99 -0.85 11.78
C GLU A 139 6.10 -1.59 10.78
N VAL A 140 5.94 -2.89 10.99
CA VAL A 140 5.12 -3.75 10.13
C VAL A 140 4.05 -4.41 11.00
N GLY A 141 2.80 -4.04 10.74
CA GLY A 141 1.63 -4.60 11.41
C GLY A 141 0.86 -5.57 10.50
N LEU A 142 0.31 -6.61 11.11
CA LEU A 142 -0.64 -7.50 10.48
C LEU A 142 -2.04 -7.25 11.03
N THR A 143 -3.00 -7.07 10.13
CA THR A 143 -4.42 -6.96 10.50
C THR A 143 -5.04 -8.34 10.53
N ILE A 144 -5.48 -8.78 11.69
CA ILE A 144 -6.21 -10.02 11.88
C ILE A 144 -7.63 -9.65 12.33
N THR A 145 -8.62 -9.88 11.47
CA THR A 145 -10.01 -9.47 11.73
C THR A 145 -10.73 -10.48 12.61
N SER A 146 -10.44 -11.77 12.44
CA SER A 146 -11.01 -12.86 13.23
C SER A 146 -10.05 -14.04 13.29
N THR A 147 -10.10 -14.79 14.37
CA THR A 147 -9.43 -16.09 14.51
C THR A 147 -10.27 -17.25 13.97
N GLU A 148 -11.53 -16.97 13.61
CA GLU A 148 -12.49 -17.93 13.06
C GLU A 148 -12.48 -17.85 11.53
N ASP A 149 -12.03 -18.91 10.86
CA ASP A 149 -11.91 -18.96 9.39
C ASP A 149 -13.22 -18.63 8.65
N GLN A 150 -14.36 -19.12 9.14
CA GLN A 150 -15.64 -18.87 8.51
C GLN A 150 -16.03 -17.39 8.56
N ILE A 151 -15.76 -16.74 9.69
CA ILE A 151 -16.02 -15.32 9.90
C ILE A 151 -15.07 -14.50 9.01
N SER A 152 -13.79 -14.86 9.01
CA SER A 152 -12.78 -14.17 8.19
C SER A 152 -13.17 -14.21 6.71
N ARG A 153 -13.49 -15.37 6.16
CA ARG A 153 -13.90 -15.55 4.76
C ARG A 153 -15.19 -14.80 4.39
N PHE A 154 -16.10 -14.62 5.35
CA PHE A 154 -17.31 -13.84 5.12
C PHE A 154 -17.01 -12.35 4.92
N PHE A 155 -16.13 -11.79 5.76
CA PHE A 155 -15.82 -10.37 5.75
C PHE A 155 -14.69 -10.00 4.77
N GLU A 156 -13.79 -10.93 4.48
CA GLU A 156 -12.56 -10.73 3.70
C GLU A 156 -12.45 -11.79 2.60
N ARG A 157 -13.15 -11.55 1.51
CA ARG A 157 -13.39 -12.53 0.45
C ARG A 157 -12.12 -13.18 -0.14
N ASN A 158 -11.00 -12.45 -0.18
CA ASN A 158 -9.78 -12.89 -0.84
C ASN A 158 -8.50 -12.55 -0.02
N ALA A 159 -8.62 -12.43 1.32
CA ALA A 159 -7.49 -12.24 2.22
C ALA A 159 -6.81 -13.56 2.59
#